data_2c759f56c23889a9028575957c75fd7e
#
_entry.id   2c759f56c23889a9028575957c75fd7e
#
_cell.length_a   1.000
_cell.length_b   1.000
_cell.length_c   1.000
_cell.angle_alpha   90.00
_cell.angle_beta   90.00
_cell.angle_gamma   90.00
#
_symmetry.space_group_name_H-M   'P 1'
#
loop_
_entity.id
_entity.type
_entity.pdbx_description
1 polymer ?
#
loop_
_entity_poly.entity_id
_entity_poly.type
_entity_poly.pdbx_seq_one_letter_code
_entity_poly.pdbx_strand_id
1 'polypeptide(L)'
;MGSVGAGPGFSTGRDLAETGVSNDREIMTNRRTVDREERIARRRARLRAAAVALARMATGILVLSSAPAIVFFGHRFLTTSSLFAIEEIVISGVSRIPEREVIAHLGIARGDNLFLVDTDAATRRLEALPWIEKAEVRLRFPQAVEVEVLERRPRALVDLGYLYLTDAGGTIFKRAMPSDPLDLPVITGLPRDEWNHAEEAARQRLVSVLEALEIIEKHPMIARFPVQQIHVDEVGDLTVVLGERGMTVKLGQGDLSRKMERLARVVDEAERQGKRIELARLDNRIRPEWIAARLSRRPGDASGKPEG
;
A
#
# COMPACT_ATOMS: atom_id res chain seq x y z
N MET A 1 -87.10 61.16 -77.50
CA MET A 1 -86.81 62.30 -78.36
C MET A 1 -85.34 62.38 -78.64
N GLY A 2 -84.92 61.95 -79.69
CA GLY A 2 -84.33 62.56 -80.82
C GLY A 2 -82.83 62.65 -80.74
N SER A 3 -82.08 62.39 -81.64
CA SER A 3 -81.98 62.06 -83.05
C SER A 3 -80.48 62.11 -83.46
N VAL A 4 -80.05 61.12 -84.21
CA VAL A 4 -79.38 61.29 -85.51
C VAL A 4 -77.97 62.01 -85.44
N GLY A 5 -76.91 61.52 -85.91
CA GLY A 5 -76.52 60.96 -87.15
C GLY A 5 -75.04 60.92 -87.45
N ALA A 6 -74.79 60.02 -88.38
CA ALA A 6 -73.80 60.02 -89.45
C ALA A 6 -72.26 60.02 -89.19
N GLY A 7 -71.62 58.95 -89.68
CA GLY A 7 -70.22 58.78 -90.04
C GLY A 7 -69.76 59.60 -91.27
N PRO A 8 -68.73 59.17 -92.02
CA PRO A 8 -67.61 58.27 -91.88
C PRO A 8 -66.24 58.95 -92.20
N GLY A 9 -65.14 58.28 -91.95
CA GLY A 9 -63.83 58.71 -92.45
C GLY A 9 -62.71 57.67 -92.26
N PHE A 10 -62.39 57.03 -93.37
CA PHE A 10 -61.23 56.20 -93.64
C PHE A 10 -59.92 56.96 -93.49
N SER A 11 -58.96 56.44 -92.76
CA SER A 11 -57.57 56.71 -93.09
C SER A 11 -56.64 55.70 -92.40
N THR A 12 -56.21 54.78 -93.18
CA THR A 12 -54.88 54.23 -93.40
C THR A 12 -53.98 53.98 -92.21
N GLY A 13 -53.70 52.63 -92.03
CA GLY A 13 -52.67 52.03 -91.23
C GLY A 13 -51.26 52.55 -91.52
N ARG A 14 -50.57 52.91 -90.49
CA ARG A 14 -49.08 52.85 -90.43
C ARG A 14 -48.47 53.05 -89.05
N ASP A 15 -49.14 52.89 -87.93
CA ASP A 15 -48.53 53.14 -86.60
C ASP A 15 -48.55 51.94 -85.60
N LEU A 16 -48.70 50.69 -86.08
CA LEU A 16 -48.71 49.50 -85.15
C LEU A 16 -47.40 48.68 -85.15
N ALA A 17 -46.33 49.12 -85.86
CA ALA A 17 -45.06 48.38 -85.95
C ALA A 17 -43.93 48.88 -85.03
N GLU A 18 -43.99 50.10 -84.44
CA GLU A 18 -42.91 50.66 -83.64
C GLU A 18 -43.12 50.49 -82.14
N THR A 19 -44.31 50.27 -81.60
CA THR A 19 -44.59 50.08 -80.17
C THR A 19 -44.29 48.65 -79.63
N GLY A 20 -44.30 47.63 -80.53
CA GLY A 20 -44.00 46.24 -80.12
C GLY A 20 -42.50 45.95 -79.92
N VAL A 21 -41.64 46.58 -80.73
CA VAL A 21 -40.18 46.37 -80.71
C VAL A 21 -39.50 47.06 -79.55
N SER A 22 -40.01 48.15 -79.03
CA SER A 22 -39.49 48.92 -77.91
C SER A 22 -39.74 48.14 -76.58
N ASN A 23 -40.95 47.60 -76.41
CA ASN A 23 -41.37 46.89 -75.19
C ASN A 23 -40.63 45.52 -75.00
N ASP A 24 -40.42 44.80 -76.12
CA ASP A 24 -39.66 43.54 -76.10
C ASP A 24 -38.15 43.74 -75.76
N ARG A 25 -37.56 44.82 -76.20
CA ARG A 25 -36.16 45.17 -75.82
C ARG A 25 -36.02 45.57 -74.37
N GLU A 26 -36.99 46.31 -73.83
CA GLU A 26 -36.99 46.69 -72.41
C GLU A 26 -37.22 45.47 -71.48
N ILE A 27 -38.14 44.57 -71.87
CA ILE A 27 -38.36 43.27 -71.10
C ILE A 27 -37.16 42.37 -71.19
N MET A 28 -36.48 42.28 -72.36
CA MET A 28 -35.27 41.46 -72.49
C MET A 28 -34.04 42.03 -71.73
N THR A 29 -33.88 43.34 -71.65
CA THR A 29 -32.83 44.02 -70.89
C THR A 29 -33.09 43.89 -69.42
N ASN A 30 -34.31 44.00 -68.94
CA ASN A 30 -34.68 43.84 -67.54
C ASN A 30 -34.49 42.38 -67.04
N ARG A 31 -34.84 41.35 -67.86
CA ARG A 31 -34.55 39.95 -67.54
C ARG A 31 -33.05 39.67 -67.43
N ARG A 32 -32.20 40.22 -68.30
CA ARG A 32 -30.77 40.06 -68.31
C ARG A 32 -30.11 40.72 -67.08
N THR A 33 -30.62 41.85 -66.61
CA THR A 33 -30.12 42.51 -65.40
C THR A 33 -30.49 41.73 -64.09
N VAL A 34 -31.75 41.27 -64.01
CA VAL A 34 -32.25 40.47 -62.92
C VAL A 34 -31.46 39.13 -62.81
N ASP A 35 -31.25 38.41 -63.93
CA ASP A 35 -30.46 37.22 -63.98
C ASP A 35 -28.97 37.42 -63.50
N ARG A 36 -28.41 38.58 -63.87
CA ARG A 36 -27.04 38.95 -63.45
C ARG A 36 -26.95 39.27 -61.97
N GLU A 37 -27.92 39.99 -61.44
CA GLU A 37 -27.99 40.32 -60.02
C GLU A 37 -28.22 39.08 -59.20
N GLU A 38 -29.09 38.14 -59.57
CA GLU A 38 -29.26 36.86 -58.90
C GLU A 38 -28.01 36.04 -58.95
N ARG A 39 -27.27 35.96 -60.05
CA ARG A 39 -25.97 35.24 -60.12
C ARG A 39 -24.93 35.89 -59.21
N ILE A 40 -24.88 37.16 -59.10
CA ILE A 40 -24.00 37.89 -58.21
C ILE A 40 -24.41 37.63 -56.77
N ALA A 41 -25.71 37.70 -56.46
CA ALA A 41 -26.22 37.38 -55.12
C ALA A 41 -25.93 35.92 -54.68
N ARG A 42 -26.18 34.95 -55.58
CA ARG A 42 -25.84 33.52 -55.33
C ARG A 42 -24.34 33.29 -55.16
N ARG A 43 -23.51 34.02 -55.95
CA ARG A 43 -22.03 33.95 -55.81
C ARG A 43 -21.56 34.54 -54.46
N ARG A 44 -22.13 35.69 -54.04
CA ARG A 44 -21.86 36.31 -52.73
C ARG A 44 -22.31 35.41 -51.57
N ALA A 45 -23.48 34.77 -51.70
CA ALA A 45 -23.99 33.84 -50.72
C ALA A 45 -23.06 32.58 -50.55
N ARG A 46 -22.58 32.00 -51.67
CA ARG A 46 -21.63 30.91 -51.71
C ARG A 46 -20.27 31.32 -51.08
N LEU A 47 -19.81 32.53 -51.42
CA LEU A 47 -18.55 33.04 -50.84
C LEU A 47 -18.64 33.24 -49.30
N ARG A 48 -19.82 33.80 -48.85
CA ARG A 48 -20.07 33.92 -47.40
C ARG A 48 -20.18 32.58 -46.72
N ALA A 49 -20.87 31.61 -47.30
CA ALA A 49 -20.96 30.24 -46.76
C ALA A 49 -19.59 29.56 -46.70
N ALA A 50 -18.76 29.70 -47.74
CA ALA A 50 -17.40 29.20 -47.79
C ALA A 50 -16.50 29.88 -46.73
N ALA A 51 -16.61 31.18 -46.55
CA ALA A 51 -15.88 31.95 -45.54
C ALA A 51 -16.27 31.50 -44.11
N VAL A 52 -17.57 31.28 -43.84
CA VAL A 52 -18.04 30.74 -42.53
C VAL A 52 -17.56 29.32 -42.30
N ALA A 53 -17.59 28.47 -43.35
CA ALA A 53 -17.08 27.10 -43.25
C ALA A 53 -15.56 27.08 -42.96
N LEU A 54 -14.78 27.91 -43.68
CA LEU A 54 -13.35 28.07 -43.45
C LEU A 54 -13.06 28.62 -42.05
N ALA A 55 -13.81 29.60 -41.58
CA ALA A 55 -13.65 30.12 -40.21
C ALA A 55 -13.94 29.05 -39.16
N ARG A 56 -14.99 28.23 -39.33
CA ARG A 56 -15.29 27.12 -38.44
C ARG A 56 -14.19 26.05 -38.45
N MET A 57 -13.67 25.69 -39.62
CA MET A 57 -12.55 24.77 -39.74
C MET A 57 -11.28 25.32 -39.07
N ALA A 58 -10.96 26.59 -39.30
CA ALA A 58 -9.81 27.26 -38.68
C ALA A 58 -9.94 27.29 -37.15
N THR A 59 -11.14 27.57 -36.62
CA THR A 59 -11.40 27.51 -35.18
C THR A 59 -11.25 26.09 -34.63
N GLY A 60 -11.78 25.08 -35.33
CA GLY A 60 -11.63 23.70 -34.97
C GLY A 60 -10.15 23.24 -34.91
N ILE A 61 -9.38 23.62 -35.94
CA ILE A 61 -7.95 23.34 -36.00
C ILE A 61 -7.21 24.07 -34.86
N LEU A 62 -7.56 25.31 -34.56
CA LEU A 62 -6.93 26.06 -33.46
C LEU A 62 -7.21 25.43 -32.11
N VAL A 63 -8.44 25.01 -31.83
CA VAL A 63 -8.83 24.33 -30.61
C VAL A 63 -8.10 22.97 -30.49
N LEU A 64 -8.08 22.21 -31.58
CA LEU A 64 -7.43 20.88 -31.58
C LEU A 64 -5.90 20.99 -31.40
N SER A 65 -5.25 22.02 -31.97
CA SER A 65 -3.82 22.25 -31.86
C SER A 65 -3.43 22.88 -30.52
N SER A 66 -4.32 23.63 -29.86
CA SER A 66 -4.04 24.23 -28.54
C SER A 66 -4.08 23.21 -27.39
N ALA A 67 -4.88 22.15 -27.49
CA ALA A 67 -5.01 21.14 -26.44
C ALA A 67 -3.66 20.43 -26.08
N PRO A 68 -2.86 19.94 -27.03
CA PRO A 68 -1.56 19.38 -26.74
C PRO A 68 -0.59 20.40 -26.13
N ALA A 69 -0.64 21.64 -26.58
CA ALA A 69 0.20 22.71 -26.04
C ALA A 69 -0.15 23.00 -24.56
N ILE A 70 -1.43 23.10 -24.23
CA ILE A 70 -1.90 23.30 -22.85
C ILE A 70 -1.46 22.16 -21.97
N VAL A 71 -1.61 20.90 -22.41
CA VAL A 71 -1.16 19.72 -21.65
C VAL A 71 0.35 19.76 -21.46
N PHE A 72 1.11 20.03 -22.51
CA PHE A 72 2.58 20.09 -22.44
C PHE A 72 3.07 21.21 -21.50
N PHE A 73 2.56 22.42 -21.64
CA PHE A 73 2.96 23.54 -20.78
C PHE A 73 2.44 23.37 -19.35
N GLY A 74 1.23 22.82 -19.17
CA GLY A 74 0.66 22.50 -17.87
C GLY A 74 1.51 21.44 -17.15
N HIS A 75 1.82 20.35 -17.81
CA HIS A 75 2.71 19.31 -17.25
C HIS A 75 4.09 19.88 -16.92
N ARG A 76 4.71 20.64 -17.84
CA ARG A 76 6.00 21.28 -17.59
C ARG A 76 5.93 22.24 -16.41
N PHE A 77 4.89 23.05 -16.28
CA PHE A 77 4.70 23.94 -15.13
C PHE A 77 4.61 23.16 -13.82
N LEU A 78 3.79 22.10 -13.76
CA LEU A 78 3.65 21.28 -12.56
C LEU A 78 4.96 20.60 -12.15
N THR A 79 5.72 20.10 -13.11
CA THR A 79 6.94 19.34 -12.84
C THR A 79 8.19 20.18 -12.62
N THR A 80 8.17 21.48 -13.02
CA THR A 80 9.34 22.37 -12.88
C THR A 80 9.13 23.55 -11.94
N SER A 81 7.89 23.74 -11.46
CA SER A 81 7.57 24.85 -10.57
C SER A 81 8.10 24.60 -9.16
N SER A 82 8.77 25.57 -8.58
CA SER A 82 9.19 25.57 -7.19
C SER A 82 8.02 25.58 -6.19
N LEU A 83 6.81 25.89 -6.64
CA LEU A 83 5.60 25.81 -5.81
C LEU A 83 5.27 24.39 -5.36
N PHE A 84 5.82 23.39 -6.00
CA PHE A 84 5.64 21.96 -5.69
C PHE A 84 6.96 21.29 -5.27
N ALA A 85 7.94 22.09 -4.94
CA ALA A 85 9.18 21.58 -4.34
C ALA A 85 8.90 21.12 -2.90
N ILE A 86 9.38 19.93 -2.55
CA ILE A 86 9.22 19.37 -1.21
C ILE A 86 10.01 20.21 -0.20
N GLU A 87 9.32 20.84 0.73
CA GLU A 87 9.91 21.60 1.83
C GLU A 87 9.94 20.79 3.12
N GLU A 88 8.93 19.94 3.31
CA GLU A 88 8.75 19.18 4.54
C GLU A 88 8.58 17.68 4.28
N ILE A 89 9.28 16.88 5.09
CA ILE A 89 9.09 15.41 5.15
C ILE A 89 8.72 15.11 6.59
N VAL A 90 7.48 14.69 6.80
CA VAL A 90 6.94 14.33 8.12
C VAL A 90 7.00 12.83 8.28
N ILE A 91 7.72 12.35 9.29
CA ILE A 91 7.85 10.91 9.57
C ILE A 91 7.15 10.62 10.88
N SER A 92 6.35 9.57 10.89
CA SER A 92 5.62 9.10 12.06
C SER A 92 5.73 7.57 12.23
N GLY A 93 5.49 7.08 13.46
CA GLY A 93 5.49 5.64 13.76
C GLY A 93 6.88 5.03 14.01
N VAL A 94 7.95 5.83 13.98
CA VAL A 94 9.31 5.38 14.29
C VAL A 94 9.61 5.56 15.79
N SER A 95 10.23 4.55 16.38
CA SER A 95 10.69 4.57 17.76
C SER A 95 12.10 4.02 17.92
N ARG A 96 12.43 3.01 17.15
CA ARG A 96 13.72 2.30 17.17
C ARG A 96 14.62 2.74 16.04
N ILE A 97 14.05 2.94 14.85
CA ILE A 97 14.81 3.38 13.67
C ILE A 97 14.98 4.89 13.75
N PRO A 98 16.20 5.43 13.66
CA PRO A 98 16.39 6.87 13.58
C PRO A 98 15.74 7.45 12.31
N GLU A 99 15.06 8.58 12.43
CA GLU A 99 14.42 9.26 11.28
C GLU A 99 15.39 9.50 10.12
N ARG A 100 16.67 9.82 10.42
CA ARG A 100 17.72 10.00 9.41
C ARG A 100 17.94 8.75 8.53
N GLU A 101 17.75 7.56 9.08
CA GLU A 101 17.86 6.30 8.36
C GLU A 101 16.66 6.11 7.43
N VAL A 102 15.46 6.44 7.90
CA VAL A 102 14.25 6.44 7.07
C VAL A 102 14.41 7.41 5.89
N ILE A 103 14.87 8.64 6.15
CA ILE A 103 15.11 9.66 5.11
C ILE A 103 16.14 9.16 4.09
N ALA A 104 17.22 8.53 4.55
CA ALA A 104 18.27 8.03 3.67
C ALA A 104 17.77 6.93 2.71
N HIS A 105 16.82 6.10 3.13
CA HIS A 105 16.25 5.03 2.31
C HIS A 105 15.00 5.44 1.53
N LEU A 106 14.37 6.55 1.93
CA LEU A 106 13.16 7.06 1.26
C LEU A 106 13.41 7.36 -0.23
N GLY A 107 14.61 7.86 -0.57
CA GLY A 107 14.98 8.21 -1.93
C GLY A 107 14.23 9.43 -2.48
N ILE A 108 13.75 10.28 -1.57
CA ILE A 108 13.08 11.55 -1.82
C ILE A 108 13.83 12.59 -1.01
N ALA A 109 14.18 13.71 -1.64
CA ALA A 109 14.92 14.80 -0.99
C ALA A 109 14.09 16.08 -0.94
N ARG A 110 14.44 16.96 0.01
CA ARG A 110 13.92 18.33 0.00
C ARG A 110 14.38 19.03 -1.27
N GLY A 111 13.46 19.72 -1.94
CA GLY A 111 13.69 20.36 -3.23
C GLY A 111 13.23 19.53 -4.43
N ASP A 112 13.00 18.23 -4.26
CA ASP A 112 12.41 17.40 -5.32
C ASP A 112 10.99 17.88 -5.63
N ASN A 113 10.57 17.73 -6.88
CA ASN A 113 9.21 18.09 -7.27
C ASN A 113 8.21 17.00 -6.87
N LEU A 114 7.16 17.39 -6.14
CA LEU A 114 6.14 16.50 -5.58
C LEU A 114 5.45 15.62 -6.65
N PHE A 115 5.26 16.15 -7.88
CA PHE A 115 4.65 15.41 -8.99
C PHE A 115 5.57 14.37 -9.62
N LEU A 116 6.87 14.40 -9.33
CA LEU A 116 7.84 13.43 -9.85
C LEU A 116 8.15 12.32 -8.84
N VAL A 117 7.58 12.39 -7.64
CA VAL A 117 7.79 11.39 -6.59
C VAL A 117 7.05 10.10 -6.94
N ASP A 118 7.80 9.00 -6.97
CA ASP A 118 7.26 7.64 -7.01
C ASP A 118 7.08 7.12 -5.57
N THR A 119 5.87 7.27 -5.04
CA THR A 119 5.51 6.86 -3.68
C THR A 119 5.61 5.34 -3.49
N ASP A 120 5.28 4.55 -4.53
CA ASP A 120 5.35 3.10 -4.46
C ASP A 120 6.81 2.62 -4.38
N ALA A 121 7.70 3.24 -5.16
CA ALA A 121 9.12 2.94 -5.08
C ALA A 121 9.71 3.34 -3.72
N ALA A 122 9.29 4.47 -3.16
CA ALA A 122 9.70 4.92 -1.84
C ALA A 122 9.23 3.94 -0.74
N THR A 123 7.96 3.54 -0.79
CA THR A 123 7.37 2.53 0.11
C THR A 123 8.16 1.22 0.06
N ARG A 124 8.41 0.66 -1.14
CA ARG A 124 9.21 -0.56 -1.29
C ARG A 124 10.62 -0.44 -0.73
N ARG A 125 11.28 0.71 -0.88
CA ARG A 125 12.62 0.92 -0.31
C ARG A 125 12.60 0.92 1.22
N LEU A 126 11.58 1.51 1.83
CA LEU A 126 11.41 1.51 3.27
C LEU A 126 11.09 0.11 3.80
N GLU A 127 10.17 -0.62 3.15
CA GLU A 127 9.81 -1.99 3.53
C GLU A 127 10.95 -3.01 3.33
N ALA A 128 11.98 -2.67 2.54
CA ALA A 128 13.21 -3.46 2.45
C ALA A 128 14.08 -3.37 3.71
N LEU A 129 13.83 -2.39 4.60
CA LEU A 129 14.52 -2.32 5.88
C LEU A 129 13.98 -3.40 6.83
N PRO A 130 14.84 -4.23 7.45
CA PRO A 130 14.39 -5.36 8.27
C PRO A 130 13.44 -4.99 9.41
N TRP A 131 13.65 -3.81 10.00
CA TRP A 131 12.83 -3.32 11.12
C TRP A 131 11.50 -2.71 10.72
N ILE A 132 11.23 -2.53 9.43
CA ILE A 132 9.96 -2.00 8.94
C ILE A 132 9.05 -3.17 8.54
N GLU A 133 7.88 -3.22 9.16
CA GLU A 133 6.85 -4.19 8.81
C GLU A 133 6.02 -3.67 7.64
N LYS A 134 5.67 -2.38 7.69
CA LYS A 134 4.89 -1.69 6.67
C LYS A 134 5.26 -0.23 6.63
N ALA A 135 5.28 0.35 5.44
CA ALA A 135 5.42 1.78 5.25
C ALA A 135 4.30 2.32 4.36
N GLU A 136 3.92 3.55 4.58
CA GLU A 136 3.00 4.26 3.71
C GLU A 136 3.57 5.65 3.43
N VAL A 137 3.70 6.00 2.14
CA VAL A 137 4.21 7.29 1.69
C VAL A 137 3.09 8.02 0.98
N ARG A 138 2.68 9.16 1.52
CA ARG A 138 1.61 10.01 1.00
C ARG A 138 2.14 11.37 0.60
N LEU A 139 1.66 11.88 -0.53
CA LEU A 139 1.93 13.25 -0.94
C LEU A 139 0.93 14.19 -0.28
N ARG A 140 1.44 15.22 0.37
CA ARG A 140 0.64 16.23 1.06
C ARG A 140 0.87 17.58 0.37
N PHE A 141 -0.05 17.91 -0.52
CA PHE A 141 0.02 19.14 -1.30
C PHE A 141 -0.02 20.39 -0.40
N PRO A 142 0.70 21.48 -0.79
CA PRO A 142 1.47 21.62 -2.03
C PRO A 142 2.95 21.15 -1.95
N GLN A 143 3.56 20.95 -0.77
CA GLN A 143 5.02 20.90 -0.60
C GLN A 143 5.49 19.90 0.46
N ALA A 144 4.63 18.96 0.90
CA ALA A 144 5.00 18.01 1.94
C ALA A 144 4.86 16.55 1.53
N VAL A 145 5.68 15.70 2.12
CA VAL A 145 5.58 14.24 2.05
C VAL A 145 5.37 13.71 3.46
N GLU A 146 4.35 12.90 3.64
CA GLU A 146 4.04 12.22 4.89
C GLU A 146 4.44 10.76 4.78
N VAL A 147 5.23 10.29 5.74
CA VAL A 147 5.73 8.91 5.81
C VAL A 147 5.25 8.31 7.11
N GLU A 148 4.39 7.32 7.02
CA GLU A 148 3.93 6.54 8.16
C GLU A 148 4.62 5.19 8.16
N VAL A 149 5.27 4.83 9.27
CA VAL A 149 6.04 3.60 9.41
C VAL A 149 5.46 2.76 10.54
N LEU A 150 5.22 1.49 10.27
CA LEU A 150 4.95 0.48 11.26
C LEU A 150 6.22 -0.33 11.50
N GLU A 151 6.83 -0.14 12.68
CA GLU A 151 8.02 -0.92 13.05
C GLU A 151 7.66 -2.35 13.46
N ARG A 152 8.49 -3.28 13.00
CA ARG A 152 8.37 -4.70 13.32
C ARG A 152 8.73 -4.96 14.79
N ARG A 153 7.89 -5.71 15.46
CA ARG A 153 8.10 -6.08 16.87
C ARG A 153 8.66 -7.49 16.96
N PRO A 154 9.90 -7.65 17.44
CA PRO A 154 10.46 -8.97 17.62
C PRO A 154 9.72 -9.70 18.76
N ARG A 155 9.42 -10.98 18.54
CA ARG A 155 8.69 -11.84 19.45
C ARG A 155 9.55 -12.90 20.10
N ALA A 156 10.51 -13.43 19.34
CA ALA A 156 11.44 -14.45 19.79
C ALA A 156 12.73 -14.41 18.96
N LEU A 157 13.73 -15.11 19.45
CA LEU A 157 14.94 -15.46 18.72
C LEU A 157 14.78 -16.89 18.18
N VAL A 158 15.17 -17.14 16.95
CA VAL A 158 15.17 -18.47 16.33
C VAL A 158 16.60 -18.88 16.05
N ASP A 159 16.99 -20.07 16.54
CA ASP A 159 18.29 -20.65 16.26
C ASP A 159 18.26 -21.52 15.00
N LEU A 160 18.87 -21.02 13.94
CA LEU A 160 19.10 -21.71 12.67
C LEU A 160 20.61 -21.82 12.39
N GLY A 161 21.42 -22.08 13.43
CA GLY A 161 22.89 -22.02 13.40
C GLY A 161 23.44 -20.62 13.69
N TYR A 162 22.63 -19.59 13.49
CA TYR A 162 22.75 -18.24 14.03
C TYR A 162 21.41 -17.85 14.61
N LEU A 163 21.43 -16.88 15.52
CA LEU A 163 20.20 -16.34 16.08
C LEU A 163 19.58 -15.31 15.12
N TYR A 164 18.28 -15.45 14.87
CA TYR A 164 17.50 -14.54 14.05
C TYR A 164 16.30 -14.02 14.84
N LEU A 165 15.95 -12.78 14.60
CA LEU A 165 14.73 -12.18 15.14
C LEU A 165 13.53 -12.60 14.31
N THR A 166 12.44 -13.00 14.98
CA THR A 166 11.15 -13.30 14.37
C THR A 166 10.05 -12.45 14.99
N ASP A 167 9.06 -12.09 14.19
CA ASP A 167 7.83 -11.45 14.66
C ASP A 167 6.78 -12.50 15.09
N ALA A 168 5.63 -12.02 15.59
CA ALA A 168 4.53 -12.90 16.02
C ALA A 168 3.90 -13.69 14.86
N GLY A 169 4.04 -13.24 13.62
CA GLY A 169 3.57 -13.92 12.40
C GLY A 169 4.54 -14.99 11.88
N GLY A 170 5.66 -15.24 12.59
CA GLY A 170 6.67 -16.21 12.18
C GLY A 170 7.58 -15.72 11.04
N THR A 171 7.58 -14.42 10.75
CA THR A 171 8.51 -13.85 9.77
C THR A 171 9.88 -13.67 10.41
N ILE A 172 10.89 -14.34 9.86
CA ILE A 172 12.30 -14.12 10.22
C ILE A 172 12.79 -12.92 9.42
N PHE A 173 13.09 -11.80 10.09
CA PHE A 173 13.36 -10.56 9.41
C PHE A 173 14.81 -10.04 9.53
N LYS A 174 15.57 -10.51 10.54
CA LYS A 174 16.93 -10.03 10.76
C LYS A 174 17.77 -11.04 11.53
N ARG A 175 19.04 -11.18 11.15
CA ARG A 175 20.02 -11.82 12.02
C ARG A 175 20.25 -10.96 13.26
N ALA A 176 20.16 -11.57 14.43
CA ALA A 176 20.35 -10.89 15.70
C ALA A 176 21.79 -10.41 15.86
N MET A 177 21.95 -9.19 16.34
CA MET A 177 23.23 -8.56 16.65
C MET A 177 23.25 -8.15 18.12
N PRO A 178 24.42 -7.94 18.75
CA PRO A 178 24.51 -7.53 20.16
C PRO A 178 23.78 -6.23 20.51
N SER A 179 23.54 -5.37 19.51
CA SER A 179 22.79 -4.12 19.66
C SER A 179 21.27 -4.28 19.62
N ASP A 180 20.80 -5.48 19.25
CA ASP A 180 19.36 -5.76 19.19
C ASP A 180 18.81 -6.19 20.56
N PRO A 181 17.48 -6.16 20.78
CA PRO A 181 16.88 -6.69 22.00
C PRO A 181 17.04 -8.23 22.03
N LEU A 182 17.90 -8.71 22.89
CA LEU A 182 18.18 -10.14 23.04
C LEU A 182 17.48 -10.77 24.26
N ASP A 183 16.74 -9.97 25.05
CA ASP A 183 15.92 -10.45 26.17
C ASP A 183 14.59 -11.00 25.64
N LEU A 184 14.69 -12.04 24.82
CA LEU A 184 13.58 -12.71 24.15
C LEU A 184 13.77 -14.23 24.29
N PRO A 185 12.69 -15.01 24.35
CA PRO A 185 12.79 -16.47 24.36
C PRO A 185 13.44 -16.98 23.07
N VAL A 186 14.31 -17.99 23.23
CA VAL A 186 15.01 -18.63 22.12
C VAL A 186 14.25 -19.87 21.66
N ILE A 187 13.88 -19.93 20.40
CA ILE A 187 13.26 -21.10 19.76
C ILE A 187 14.37 -21.95 19.12
N THR A 188 14.41 -23.24 19.45
CA THR A 188 15.40 -24.19 18.94
C THR A 188 14.72 -25.47 18.41
N GLY A 189 15.45 -26.29 17.65
CA GLY A 189 14.95 -27.55 17.11
C GLY A 189 14.25 -27.41 15.74
N LEU A 190 14.29 -26.22 15.14
CA LEU A 190 13.83 -26.01 13.77
C LEU A 190 14.98 -26.31 12.80
N PRO A 191 14.80 -27.26 11.85
CA PRO A 191 15.85 -27.59 10.91
C PRO A 191 16.10 -26.44 9.92
N ARG A 192 17.37 -26.03 9.80
CA ARG A 192 17.76 -24.98 8.85
C ARG A 192 17.44 -25.35 7.40
N ASP A 193 17.58 -26.62 7.05
CA ASP A 193 17.36 -27.09 5.70
C ASP A 193 15.90 -26.96 5.24
N GLU A 194 14.93 -27.02 6.19
CA GLU A 194 13.52 -26.76 5.86
C GLU A 194 13.30 -25.33 5.36
N TRP A 195 14.02 -24.34 5.90
CA TRP A 195 13.93 -22.95 5.42
C TRP A 195 14.44 -22.77 3.99
N ASN A 196 15.39 -23.61 3.56
CA ASN A 196 15.95 -23.52 2.23
C ASN A 196 15.09 -24.23 1.17
N HIS A 197 14.28 -25.23 1.54
CA HIS A 197 13.58 -26.11 0.63
C HIS A 197 12.05 -26.10 0.78
N ALA A 198 11.54 -25.70 1.94
CA ALA A 198 10.12 -25.71 2.32
C ALA A 198 9.78 -24.56 3.26
N GLU A 199 10.09 -23.32 2.86
CA GLU A 199 9.95 -22.13 3.69
C GLU A 199 8.56 -22.00 4.33
N GLU A 200 7.50 -22.27 3.59
CA GLU A 200 6.14 -22.14 4.12
C GLU A 200 5.83 -23.18 5.20
N ALA A 201 6.30 -24.43 5.05
CA ALA A 201 6.13 -25.46 6.07
C ALA A 201 6.96 -25.14 7.33
N ALA A 202 8.19 -24.65 7.15
CA ALA A 202 9.04 -24.20 8.25
C ALA A 202 8.41 -23.01 8.98
N ARG A 203 7.85 -22.05 8.27
CA ARG A 203 7.13 -20.91 8.83
C ARG A 203 5.89 -21.35 9.63
N GLN A 204 5.08 -22.25 9.10
CA GLN A 204 3.91 -22.81 9.81
C GLN A 204 4.32 -23.50 11.10
N ARG A 205 5.41 -24.27 11.07
CA ARG A 205 5.96 -24.90 12.29
C ARG A 205 6.41 -23.84 13.31
N LEU A 206 7.10 -22.80 12.87
CA LEU A 206 7.49 -21.68 13.74
C LEU A 206 6.26 -20.97 14.33
N VAL A 207 5.24 -20.69 13.53
CA VAL A 207 3.98 -20.09 14.02
C VAL A 207 3.34 -20.97 15.10
N SER A 208 3.28 -22.28 14.91
CA SER A 208 2.72 -23.20 15.93
C SER A 208 3.52 -23.16 17.24
N VAL A 209 4.86 -22.99 17.17
CA VAL A 209 5.69 -22.82 18.37
C VAL A 209 5.46 -21.47 19.04
N LEU A 210 5.27 -20.39 18.24
CA LEU A 210 4.95 -19.05 18.75
C LEU A 210 3.57 -19.02 19.43
N GLU A 211 2.58 -19.71 18.90
CA GLU A 211 1.26 -19.89 19.51
C GLU A 211 1.38 -20.64 20.83
N ALA A 212 2.18 -21.71 20.87
CA ALA A 212 2.45 -22.46 22.11
C ALA A 212 3.14 -21.57 23.16
N LEU A 213 4.11 -20.75 22.73
CA LEU A 213 4.79 -19.79 23.58
C LEU A 213 3.78 -18.77 24.15
N GLU A 214 2.87 -18.25 23.34
CA GLU A 214 1.82 -17.33 23.80
C GLU A 214 0.91 -17.96 24.85
N ILE A 215 0.50 -19.23 24.65
CA ILE A 215 -0.32 -19.97 25.63
C ILE A 215 0.44 -20.14 26.96
N ILE A 216 1.72 -20.49 26.89
CA ILE A 216 2.56 -20.68 28.07
C ILE A 216 2.73 -19.36 28.84
N GLU A 217 3.00 -18.27 28.13
CA GLU A 217 3.24 -16.95 28.73
C GLU A 217 2.00 -16.32 29.37
N LYS A 218 0.79 -16.69 28.93
CA LYS A 218 -0.45 -16.28 29.59
C LYS A 218 -0.62 -16.84 30.99
N HIS A 219 0.13 -17.87 31.36
CA HIS A 219 0.01 -18.46 32.69
C HIS A 219 0.72 -17.60 33.76
N PRO A 220 0.09 -17.30 34.92
CA PRO A 220 0.64 -16.38 35.93
C PRO A 220 2.01 -16.80 36.49
N MET A 221 2.34 -18.08 36.43
CA MET A 221 3.65 -18.61 36.89
C MET A 221 4.81 -17.97 36.10
N ILE A 222 4.59 -17.59 34.85
CA ILE A 222 5.64 -17.05 33.96
C ILE A 222 6.18 -15.71 34.46
N ALA A 223 5.39 -14.94 35.20
CA ALA A 223 5.87 -13.71 35.85
C ALA A 223 7.03 -14.00 36.86
N ARG A 224 7.06 -15.21 37.44
CA ARG A 224 8.12 -15.66 38.35
C ARG A 224 9.22 -16.46 37.64
N PHE A 225 8.87 -17.16 36.58
CA PHE A 225 9.73 -18.03 35.80
C PHE A 225 9.56 -17.73 34.30
N PRO A 226 10.13 -16.64 33.80
CA PRO A 226 10.00 -16.28 32.39
C PRO A 226 10.54 -17.36 31.45
N VAL A 227 9.97 -17.50 30.28
CA VAL A 227 10.40 -18.45 29.26
C VAL A 227 11.75 -17.99 28.72
N GLN A 228 12.80 -18.81 28.87
CA GLN A 228 14.12 -18.53 28.31
C GLN A 228 14.31 -19.21 26.94
N GLN A 229 13.82 -20.45 26.87
CA GLN A 229 13.94 -21.24 25.65
C GLN A 229 12.71 -22.12 25.44
N ILE A 230 12.35 -22.35 24.21
CA ILE A 230 11.40 -23.36 23.78
C ILE A 230 12.06 -24.20 22.68
N HIS A 231 12.14 -25.51 22.91
CA HIS A 231 12.67 -26.46 21.96
C HIS A 231 11.55 -27.32 21.39
N VAL A 232 11.50 -27.45 20.09
CA VAL A 232 10.58 -28.35 19.38
C VAL A 232 11.40 -29.48 18.75
N ASP A 233 11.05 -30.72 19.04
CA ASP A 233 11.69 -31.86 18.41
C ASP A 233 11.06 -32.23 17.06
N GLU A 234 11.61 -33.26 16.41
CA GLU A 234 11.17 -33.70 15.08
C GLU A 234 9.71 -34.16 15.05
N VAL A 235 9.19 -34.68 16.17
CA VAL A 235 7.80 -35.15 16.28
C VAL A 235 6.84 -34.05 16.78
N GLY A 236 7.37 -32.83 17.07
CA GLY A 236 6.61 -31.68 17.54
C GLY A 236 6.39 -31.65 19.07
N ASP A 237 7.11 -32.45 19.85
CA ASP A 237 7.06 -32.37 21.31
C ASP A 237 7.83 -31.14 21.80
N LEU A 238 7.22 -30.41 22.74
CA LEU A 238 7.77 -29.16 23.27
C LEU A 238 8.52 -29.41 24.60
N THR A 239 9.70 -28.84 24.69
CA THR A 239 10.47 -28.71 25.93
C THR A 239 10.75 -27.23 26.18
N VAL A 240 10.42 -26.72 27.35
CA VAL A 240 10.67 -25.30 27.71
C VAL A 240 11.67 -25.20 28.85
N VAL A 241 12.46 -24.13 28.82
CA VAL A 241 13.35 -23.74 29.92
C VAL A 241 12.77 -22.47 30.54
N LEU A 242 12.49 -22.55 31.84
CA LEU A 242 11.80 -21.51 32.59
C LEU A 242 12.70 -20.91 33.67
N GLY A 243 12.64 -19.58 33.80
CA GLY A 243 13.36 -18.82 34.81
C GLY A 243 14.86 -18.79 34.62
N GLU A 244 15.52 -17.81 35.18
CA GLU A 244 16.98 -17.58 35.05
C GLU A 244 17.84 -18.80 35.49
N ARG A 245 17.32 -19.64 36.37
CA ARG A 245 18.03 -20.84 36.87
C ARG A 245 17.82 -22.08 36.01
N GLY A 246 17.08 -21.99 34.91
CA GLY A 246 16.96 -23.01 33.88
C GLY A 246 16.15 -24.23 34.27
N MET A 247 14.95 -24.08 34.88
CA MET A 247 14.03 -25.20 35.10
C MET A 247 13.59 -25.78 33.74
N THR A 248 13.98 -26.99 33.44
CA THR A 248 13.62 -27.68 32.21
C THR A 248 12.27 -28.38 32.36
N VAL A 249 11.34 -28.15 31.45
CA VAL A 249 10.01 -28.75 31.49
C VAL A 249 9.69 -29.41 30.14
N LYS A 250 9.56 -30.74 30.15
CA LYS A 250 9.09 -31.48 28.98
C LYS A 250 7.57 -31.47 28.94
N LEU A 251 7.01 -30.64 28.09
CA LEU A 251 5.57 -30.47 27.93
C LEU A 251 4.97 -31.52 26.97
N GLY A 252 5.72 -31.93 25.92
CA GLY A 252 5.18 -32.72 24.83
C GLY A 252 4.12 -31.93 24.05
N GLN A 253 3.14 -32.59 23.48
CA GLN A 253 2.03 -32.02 22.74
C GLN A 253 0.74 -31.96 23.57
N GLY A 254 -0.29 -31.29 23.06
CA GLY A 254 -1.67 -31.27 23.58
C GLY A 254 -1.98 -30.05 24.43
N ASP A 255 -2.87 -30.18 25.43
CA ASP A 255 -3.38 -29.07 26.24
C ASP A 255 -2.31 -28.43 27.12
N LEU A 256 -1.64 -27.43 26.58
CA LEU A 256 -0.56 -26.69 27.25
C LEU A 256 -1.08 -25.92 28.47
N SER A 257 -2.26 -25.31 28.39
CA SER A 257 -2.84 -24.55 29.50
C SER A 257 -3.00 -25.45 30.74
N ARG A 258 -3.63 -26.59 30.55
CA ARG A 258 -3.82 -27.56 31.64
C ARG A 258 -2.50 -28.12 32.19
N LYS A 259 -1.49 -28.30 31.32
CA LYS A 259 -0.16 -28.73 31.75
C LYS A 259 0.54 -27.65 32.55
N MET A 260 0.42 -26.40 32.20
CA MET A 260 0.97 -25.26 32.95
C MET A 260 0.33 -25.12 34.33
N GLU A 261 -1.01 -25.28 34.46
CA GLU A 261 -1.72 -25.28 35.73
C GLU A 261 -1.19 -26.39 36.67
N ARG A 262 -0.94 -27.55 36.09
CA ARG A 262 -0.43 -28.70 36.88
C ARG A 262 1.01 -28.49 37.27
N LEU A 263 1.85 -27.98 36.38
CA LEU A 263 3.22 -27.61 36.68
C LEU A 263 3.29 -26.62 37.84
N ALA A 264 2.45 -25.56 37.79
CA ALA A 264 2.41 -24.54 38.82
C ALA A 264 2.13 -25.13 40.20
N ARG A 265 1.18 -26.06 40.32
CA ARG A 265 0.89 -26.74 41.59
C ARG A 265 2.10 -27.55 42.12
N VAL A 266 2.84 -28.20 41.23
CA VAL A 266 4.04 -28.98 41.61
C VAL A 266 5.19 -28.06 41.99
N VAL A 267 5.34 -26.91 41.30
CA VAL A 267 6.33 -25.89 41.63
C VAL A 267 6.06 -25.30 43.02
N ASP A 268 4.81 -24.89 43.29
CA ASP A 268 4.42 -24.35 44.62
C ASP A 268 4.59 -25.35 45.75
N GLU A 269 4.33 -26.64 45.51
CA GLU A 269 4.56 -27.67 46.49
C GLU A 269 6.07 -27.90 46.75
N ALA A 270 6.88 -27.94 45.69
CA ALA A 270 8.34 -28.09 45.85
C ALA A 270 8.93 -26.89 46.60
N GLU A 271 8.46 -25.66 46.33
CA GLU A 271 8.92 -24.46 47.05
C GLU A 271 8.53 -24.48 48.55
N ARG A 272 7.31 -24.95 48.87
CA ARG A 272 6.90 -25.13 50.29
C ARG A 272 7.82 -26.10 51.05
N GLN A 273 8.35 -27.09 50.34
CA GLN A 273 9.32 -28.05 50.91
C GLN A 273 10.77 -27.55 50.87
N GLY A 274 11.04 -26.28 50.51
CA GLY A 274 12.40 -25.75 50.39
C GLY A 274 13.20 -26.36 49.23
N LYS A 275 12.53 -26.99 48.26
CA LYS A 275 13.14 -27.63 47.11
C LYS A 275 12.88 -26.83 45.84
N ARG A 276 13.67 -27.04 44.82
CA ARG A 276 13.45 -26.50 43.48
C ARG A 276 13.34 -27.64 42.48
N ILE A 277 12.62 -27.39 41.38
CA ILE A 277 12.52 -28.31 40.26
C ILE A 277 13.65 -28.01 39.29
N GLU A 278 14.42 -29.02 38.92
CA GLU A 278 15.41 -28.94 37.83
C GLU A 278 14.82 -29.45 36.53
N LEU A 279 14.06 -30.54 36.60
CA LEU A 279 13.39 -31.13 35.44
C LEU A 279 11.98 -31.58 35.84
N ALA A 280 11.00 -31.19 35.06
CA ALA A 280 9.64 -31.70 35.15
C ALA A 280 9.25 -32.37 33.82
N ARG A 281 8.54 -33.47 33.88
CA ARG A 281 8.05 -34.24 32.75
C ARG A 281 6.54 -34.32 32.77
N LEU A 282 5.88 -33.70 31.78
CA LEU A 282 4.44 -33.71 31.56
C LEU A 282 4.11 -34.34 30.19
N ASP A 283 5.11 -34.96 29.55
CA ASP A 283 5.06 -35.57 28.24
C ASP A 283 4.57 -37.03 28.24
N ASN A 284 4.08 -37.54 29.38
CA ASN A 284 3.60 -38.91 29.46
C ASN A 284 2.29 -39.10 28.70
N ARG A 285 2.35 -39.81 27.58
CA ARG A 285 1.18 -40.05 26.69
C ARG A 285 0.26 -41.16 27.24
N ILE A 286 0.79 -42.06 28.09
CA ILE A 286 0.02 -43.19 28.67
C ILE A 286 -0.76 -42.73 29.90
N ARG A 287 -0.13 -41.92 30.74
CA ARG A 287 -0.73 -41.36 31.96
C ARG A 287 -0.54 -39.85 31.98
N PRO A 288 -1.37 -39.12 31.22
CA PRO A 288 -1.20 -37.67 31.02
C PRO A 288 -1.31 -36.90 32.36
N GLU A 289 -1.94 -37.46 33.36
CA GLU A 289 -2.11 -36.87 34.70
C GLU A 289 -0.86 -36.98 35.57
N TRP A 290 0.11 -37.82 35.19
CA TRP A 290 1.33 -38.01 35.99
C TRP A 290 2.38 -36.96 35.64
N ILE A 291 3.06 -36.47 36.70
CA ILE A 291 4.21 -35.59 36.59
C ILE A 291 5.38 -36.24 37.28
N ALA A 292 6.48 -36.42 36.58
CA ALA A 292 7.75 -36.80 37.18
C ALA A 292 8.60 -35.55 37.33
N ALA A 293 9.11 -35.30 38.55
CA ALA A 293 9.94 -34.12 38.79
C ALA A 293 11.26 -34.55 39.45
N ARG A 294 12.38 -34.02 38.96
CA ARG A 294 13.67 -34.07 39.62
C ARG A 294 13.81 -32.82 40.47
N LEU A 295 14.01 -33.02 41.76
CA LEU A 295 14.16 -31.96 42.72
C LEU A 295 15.61 -31.84 43.17
N SER A 296 16.08 -30.61 43.42
CA SER A 296 17.34 -30.34 44.11
C SER A 296 17.09 -29.49 45.35
N ARG A 297 18.03 -29.52 46.31
CA ARG A 297 17.98 -28.62 47.45
C ARG A 297 18.30 -27.20 47.01
N ARG A 298 17.68 -26.21 47.64
CA ARG A 298 18.09 -24.82 47.43
C ARG A 298 19.57 -24.66 47.87
N PRO A 299 20.42 -24.00 47.04
CA PRO A 299 21.74 -23.61 47.50
C PRO A 299 21.59 -22.59 48.62
N GLY A 300 21.82 -22.96 49.83
CA GLY A 300 21.64 -22.16 51.05
C GLY A 300 21.29 -23.00 52.29
N ASP A 301 20.66 -24.17 52.08
CA ASP A 301 20.33 -25.08 53.20
C ASP A 301 21.49 -26.03 53.58
N ALA A 302 22.67 -25.85 52.98
CA ALA A 302 23.86 -26.69 53.29
C ALA A 302 24.63 -26.22 54.53
N SER A 303 24.13 -25.26 55.33
CA SER A 303 24.78 -24.82 56.58
C SER A 303 24.17 -25.46 57.83
N GLY A 304 23.53 -26.60 57.70
CA GLY A 304 23.27 -27.48 58.86
C GLY A 304 24.55 -28.18 59.27
N LYS A 305 25.28 -27.59 60.20
CA LYS A 305 26.40 -28.19 60.97
C LYS A 305 25.98 -29.55 61.42
N PRO A 306 26.79 -30.58 61.25
CA PRO A 306 26.60 -31.85 62.04
C PRO A 306 26.94 -31.50 63.50
N GLU A 307 25.93 -31.48 64.33
CA GLU A 307 26.16 -31.57 65.74
C GLU A 307 26.74 -32.95 66.02
N GLY A 308 27.93 -32.97 66.62
CA GLY A 308 28.70 -34.08 67.02
C GLY A 308 28.17 -34.85 68.24
#